data_50762f254ccedf9ab11b31cbd91b739a
#
_entry.id   50762f254ccedf9ab11b31cbd91b739a
#
_cell.length_a   1.000
_cell.length_b   1.000
_cell.length_c   1.000
_cell.angle_alpha   90.00
_cell.angle_beta   90.00
_cell.angle_gamma   90.00
#
_symmetry.space_group_name_H-M   'P 1'
#
loop_
_entity.id
_entity.type
_entity.pdbx_description
1 polymer ?
#
loop_
_entity_poly.entity_id
_entity_poly.type
_entity_poly.pdbx_seq_one_letter_code
_entity_poly.pdbx_strand_id
1 'polypeptide(L)'
;MPHPGSHPGSHPAGHGGAHPGAQRPGCGQAAQAYEARTGIKAPSIIAWEITRSCNLACAHCRAAAHCEPYPGELSLAQCKEVIDDIASITDPILILTGGEPLMRADIWEIIDYAREKGCRPVIGTNGTMIDDATAQQIAAHGIPKVSVSLDFPTAAGQDEFRGESGAFDNTVQGIRNLEKYGVKVQVNTTVTKMNGKMMDEMHDLAQGLGASDFHPFLLVPTGRGEDLVDVELSPEEYEEVLTWAYERQKTSPMNFKPTDAPMYFRILHQRAAADGIKLTGPLAHSRGCLGGIRFVFISHTGDVQPCGYFDMQLGNVLDKPFSEIWTTSPVFDDLRHYDRLKGKCGACEFKGVCGGCRARALSLTGDYLEEEPYCAYVPRGYEKGREGERQG
;
A
#
# COMPACT_ATOMS: atom_id res chain seq x y z
N MET A 1 -57.52 -21.56 -41.13
CA MET A 1 -57.58 -22.84 -40.41
C MET A 1 -56.20 -23.39 -40.26
N PRO A 2 -55.84 -24.09 -39.21
CA PRO A 2 -55.39 -23.47 -37.93
C PRO A 2 -53.87 -23.71 -37.68
N HIS A 3 -53.30 -22.91 -36.79
CA HIS A 3 -52.06 -23.21 -36.06
C HIS A 3 -52.16 -24.52 -35.26
N PRO A 4 -51.05 -25.22 -34.99
CA PRO A 4 -50.46 -25.18 -33.68
C PRO A 4 -48.91 -25.23 -33.77
N GLY A 5 -48.09 -24.92 -32.79
CA GLY A 5 -48.12 -24.82 -31.41
C GLY A 5 -46.73 -24.49 -30.92
N SER A 6 -46.66 -23.58 -30.02
CA SER A 6 -45.48 -23.16 -29.29
C SER A 6 -44.98 -24.23 -28.31
N HIS A 7 -43.66 -24.52 -28.34
CA HIS A 7 -42.98 -25.16 -27.21
C HIS A 7 -41.90 -24.24 -26.69
N PRO A 8 -41.84 -23.93 -25.39
CA PRO A 8 -40.77 -23.17 -24.79
C PRO A 8 -39.59 -24.09 -24.51
N GLY A 9 -38.46 -23.81 -25.16
CA GLY A 9 -37.18 -24.43 -24.83
C GLY A 9 -36.68 -23.93 -23.48
N SER A 10 -36.65 -24.81 -22.53
CA SER A 10 -36.03 -24.64 -21.22
C SER A 10 -34.50 -24.59 -21.40
N HIS A 11 -33.90 -23.43 -21.18
CA HIS A 11 -32.45 -23.31 -20.97
C HIS A 11 -32.11 -23.90 -19.58
N PRO A 12 -31.12 -24.78 -19.46
CA PRO A 12 -30.62 -25.19 -18.16
C PRO A 12 -29.86 -23.99 -17.52
N ALA A 13 -30.31 -23.64 -16.32
CA ALA A 13 -29.61 -22.70 -15.48
C ALA A 13 -28.17 -23.21 -15.20
N GLY A 14 -27.19 -22.52 -15.73
CA GLY A 14 -25.81 -22.74 -15.39
C GLY A 14 -25.60 -22.44 -13.90
N HIS A 15 -25.30 -23.48 -13.12
CA HIS A 15 -24.85 -23.33 -11.75
C HIS A 15 -23.55 -22.54 -11.74
N GLY A 16 -23.63 -21.25 -11.40
CA GLY A 16 -22.49 -20.45 -10.99
C GLY A 16 -21.92 -21.07 -9.71
N GLY A 17 -20.91 -21.91 -9.86
CA GLY A 17 -20.12 -22.39 -8.75
C GLY A 17 -19.38 -21.20 -8.16
N ALA A 18 -19.91 -20.62 -7.08
CA ALA A 18 -19.13 -19.83 -6.17
C ALA A 18 -18.00 -20.74 -5.68
N HIS A 19 -16.76 -20.45 -6.08
CA HIS A 19 -15.59 -21.03 -5.43
C HIS A 19 -15.61 -20.53 -3.97
N PRO A 20 -15.89 -21.38 -2.97
CA PRO A 20 -15.66 -21.00 -1.59
C PRO A 20 -14.17 -20.84 -1.48
N GLY A 21 -13.68 -19.64 -1.10
CA GLY A 21 -12.34 -19.47 -0.65
C GLY A 21 -12.10 -20.47 0.48
N ALA A 22 -11.50 -21.61 0.14
CA ALA A 22 -11.16 -22.63 1.10
C ALA A 22 -10.20 -21.98 2.09
N GLN A 23 -10.72 -21.63 3.27
CA GLN A 23 -9.88 -21.34 4.42
C GLN A 23 -9.10 -22.62 4.69
N ARG A 24 -7.80 -22.59 4.34
CA ARG A 24 -6.92 -23.71 4.68
C ARG A 24 -6.90 -23.85 6.21
N PRO A 25 -6.96 -25.09 6.76
CA PRO A 25 -6.75 -25.30 8.18
C PRO A 25 -5.36 -24.78 8.52
N GLY A 26 -5.27 -23.76 9.39
CA GLY A 26 -4.00 -23.14 9.78
C GLY A 26 -3.87 -21.62 9.52
N CYS A 27 -4.78 -21.01 8.73
CA CYS A 27 -4.74 -19.56 8.51
C CYS A 27 -4.83 -18.82 9.86
N GLY A 28 -3.81 -17.98 10.14
CA GLY A 28 -3.71 -17.23 11.40
C GLY A 28 -3.06 -17.99 12.57
N GLN A 29 -2.82 -19.29 12.48
CA GLN A 29 -2.23 -20.05 13.62
C GLN A 29 -0.77 -19.66 13.87
N ALA A 30 0.03 -19.48 12.81
CA ALA A 30 1.43 -19.06 12.94
C ALA A 30 1.51 -17.68 13.62
N ALA A 31 0.70 -16.73 13.20
CA ALA A 31 0.63 -15.39 13.79
C ALA A 31 0.21 -15.44 15.27
N GLN A 32 -0.82 -16.22 15.60
CA GLN A 32 -1.28 -16.39 16.99
C GLN A 32 -0.21 -17.02 17.87
N ALA A 33 0.45 -18.09 17.39
CA ALA A 33 1.52 -18.76 18.12
C ALA A 33 2.73 -17.83 18.33
N TYR A 34 3.09 -17.05 17.29
CA TYR A 34 4.15 -16.07 17.39
C TYR A 34 3.80 -14.96 18.40
N GLU A 35 2.60 -14.37 18.31
CA GLU A 35 2.12 -13.32 19.21
C GLU A 35 2.06 -13.83 20.66
N ALA A 36 1.60 -15.06 20.90
CA ALA A 36 1.55 -15.67 22.25
C ALA A 36 2.94 -15.89 22.84
N ARG A 37 3.94 -16.25 22.02
CA ARG A 37 5.31 -16.49 22.45
C ARG A 37 6.08 -15.21 22.73
N THR A 38 5.90 -14.17 21.92
CA THR A 38 6.76 -12.96 21.93
C THR A 38 6.09 -11.74 22.55
N GLY A 39 4.76 -11.73 22.67
CA GLY A 39 3.97 -10.54 22.98
C GLY A 39 3.93 -9.50 21.85
N ILE A 40 4.56 -9.76 20.73
CA ILE A 40 4.68 -8.86 19.58
C ILE A 40 3.70 -9.30 18.50
N LYS A 41 2.92 -8.36 17.96
CA LYS A 41 2.04 -8.65 16.84
C LYS A 41 2.82 -9.02 15.59
N ALA A 42 2.46 -10.11 14.94
CA ALA A 42 3.04 -10.52 13.68
C ALA A 42 2.67 -9.52 12.55
N PRO A 43 3.54 -9.29 11.56
CA PRO A 43 3.23 -8.43 10.43
C PRO A 43 2.09 -9.04 9.60
N SER A 44 1.09 -8.23 9.27
CA SER A 44 -0.05 -8.65 8.44
C SER A 44 0.08 -8.23 6.98
N ILE A 45 0.98 -7.30 6.71
CA ILE A 45 1.30 -6.80 5.36
C ILE A 45 2.81 -6.68 5.25
N ILE A 46 3.36 -7.30 4.22
CA ILE A 46 4.78 -7.20 3.85
C ILE A 46 4.83 -6.68 2.42
N ALA A 47 5.43 -5.51 2.20
CA ALA A 47 5.76 -5.04 0.87
C ALA A 47 7.20 -5.47 0.56
N TRP A 48 7.38 -6.12 -0.58
CA TRP A 48 8.68 -6.61 -1.00
C TRP A 48 9.04 -6.08 -2.39
N GLU A 49 10.08 -5.27 -2.44
CA GLU A 49 10.73 -4.85 -3.68
C GLU A 49 11.53 -6.04 -4.22
N ILE A 50 10.90 -6.89 -5.03
CA ILE A 50 11.53 -8.14 -5.51
C ILE A 50 12.50 -7.91 -6.67
N THR A 51 12.45 -6.75 -7.29
CA THR A 51 13.40 -6.24 -8.27
C THR A 51 13.41 -4.72 -8.22
N ARG A 52 14.55 -4.09 -8.54
CA ARG A 52 14.61 -2.64 -8.72
C ARG A 52 14.53 -2.22 -10.18
N SER A 53 14.70 -3.15 -11.14
CA SER A 53 14.55 -2.87 -12.56
C SER A 53 13.14 -2.38 -12.88
N CYS A 54 13.02 -1.35 -13.72
CA CYS A 54 11.74 -0.76 -14.12
C CYS A 54 11.80 -0.27 -15.55
N ASN A 55 10.74 -0.47 -16.30
CA ASN A 55 10.60 0.02 -17.66
C ASN A 55 10.16 1.50 -17.73
N LEU A 56 9.91 2.16 -16.60
CA LEU A 56 9.54 3.57 -16.50
C LEU A 56 10.59 4.39 -15.73
N ALA A 57 10.56 5.72 -15.91
CA ALA A 57 11.46 6.68 -15.25
C ALA A 57 10.68 7.76 -14.48
N CYS A 58 9.69 7.36 -13.67
CA CYS A 58 8.77 8.26 -12.97
C CYS A 58 9.49 9.34 -12.16
N ALA A 59 8.99 10.59 -12.20
CA ALA A 59 9.54 11.72 -11.47
C ALA A 59 9.54 11.50 -9.93
N HIS A 60 8.52 10.84 -9.40
CA HIS A 60 8.32 10.57 -7.97
C HIS A 60 8.87 9.22 -7.50
N CYS A 61 9.68 8.53 -8.31
CA CYS A 61 10.09 7.16 -7.99
C CYS A 61 10.93 7.08 -6.72
N ARG A 62 10.37 6.45 -5.69
CA ARG A 62 11.01 6.16 -4.41
C ARG A 62 12.36 5.43 -4.56
N ALA A 63 12.39 4.44 -5.43
CA ALA A 63 13.56 3.60 -5.65
C ALA A 63 14.59 4.21 -6.62
N ALA A 64 14.28 5.35 -7.24
CA ALA A 64 15.05 5.90 -8.36
C ALA A 64 15.37 4.86 -9.44
N ALA A 65 14.42 3.95 -9.69
CA ALA A 65 14.56 2.80 -10.57
C ALA A 65 14.78 3.18 -12.03
N HIS A 66 15.52 2.35 -12.75
CA HIS A 66 15.81 2.46 -14.19
C HIS A 66 15.71 1.08 -14.86
N CYS A 67 15.71 1.07 -16.20
CA CYS A 67 15.68 -0.16 -17.00
C CYS A 67 17.10 -0.75 -17.10
N GLU A 68 17.60 -1.29 -15.98
CA GLU A 68 18.92 -1.92 -15.90
C GLU A 68 18.90 -3.03 -14.83
N PRO A 69 19.79 -4.03 -14.91
CA PRO A 69 19.98 -5.00 -13.84
C PRO A 69 20.58 -4.32 -12.59
N TYR A 70 20.06 -4.68 -11.42
CA TYR A 70 20.59 -4.21 -10.14
C TYR A 70 21.39 -5.33 -9.45
N PRO A 71 22.68 -5.12 -9.12
CA PRO A 71 23.48 -6.08 -8.39
C PRO A 71 22.90 -6.39 -7.01
N GLY A 72 22.98 -7.65 -6.59
CA GLY A 72 22.58 -8.06 -5.25
C GLY A 72 21.09 -8.36 -5.09
N GLU A 73 20.30 -8.35 -6.16
CA GLU A 73 18.91 -8.85 -6.09
C GLU A 73 18.90 -10.31 -5.60
N LEU A 74 17.95 -10.59 -4.68
CA LEU A 74 17.82 -11.95 -4.13
C LEU A 74 17.48 -12.95 -5.24
N SER A 75 18.22 -14.06 -5.28
CA SER A 75 17.92 -15.18 -6.16
C SER A 75 16.59 -15.85 -5.77
N LEU A 76 16.01 -16.65 -6.68
CA LEU A 76 14.80 -17.43 -6.38
C LEU A 76 14.97 -18.32 -5.13
N ALA A 77 16.14 -18.92 -4.93
CA ALA A 77 16.42 -19.74 -3.74
C ALA A 77 16.36 -18.91 -2.46
N GLN A 78 17.01 -17.75 -2.43
CA GLN A 78 16.97 -16.82 -1.30
C GLN A 78 15.56 -16.27 -1.07
N CYS A 79 14.81 -15.95 -2.13
CA CYS A 79 13.40 -15.54 -2.00
C CYS A 79 12.56 -16.63 -1.31
N LYS A 80 12.78 -17.90 -1.64
CA LYS A 80 12.08 -19.03 -1.00
C LYS A 80 12.44 -19.17 0.47
N GLU A 81 13.70 -19.01 0.84
CA GLU A 81 14.15 -19.03 2.24
C GLU A 81 13.50 -17.91 3.05
N VAL A 82 13.42 -16.69 2.48
CA VAL A 82 12.73 -15.55 3.11
C VAL A 82 11.24 -15.82 3.28
N ILE A 83 10.59 -16.42 2.27
CA ILE A 83 9.17 -16.79 2.34
C ILE A 83 8.93 -17.85 3.42
N ASP A 84 9.84 -18.85 3.56
CA ASP A 84 9.74 -19.87 4.59
C ASP A 84 9.81 -19.26 5.99
N ASP A 85 10.74 -18.33 6.22
CA ASP A 85 10.86 -17.66 7.51
C ASP A 85 9.66 -16.75 7.81
N ILE A 86 9.19 -15.98 6.83
CA ILE A 86 7.94 -15.19 6.95
C ILE A 86 6.77 -16.10 7.33
N ALA A 87 6.60 -17.21 6.63
CA ALA A 87 5.50 -18.15 6.85
C ALA A 87 5.56 -18.83 8.22
N SER A 88 6.75 -18.91 8.83
CA SER A 88 6.94 -19.45 10.19
C SER A 88 6.28 -18.61 11.28
N ILE A 89 6.06 -17.30 11.03
CA ILE A 89 5.53 -16.37 12.02
C ILE A 89 4.21 -15.71 11.60
N THR A 90 3.82 -15.76 10.32
CA THR A 90 2.61 -15.08 9.82
C THR A 90 2.15 -15.60 8.46
N ASP A 91 0.92 -15.30 8.08
CA ASP A 91 0.31 -15.52 6.77
C ASP A 91 -0.12 -14.17 6.15
N PRO A 92 0.85 -13.30 5.76
CA PRO A 92 0.58 -11.91 5.45
C PRO A 92 -0.02 -11.72 4.05
N ILE A 93 -0.56 -10.52 3.81
CA ILE A 93 -0.62 -10.00 2.45
C ILE A 93 0.82 -9.69 2.05
N LEU A 94 1.31 -10.36 1.02
CA LEU A 94 2.64 -10.16 0.46
C LEU A 94 2.52 -9.33 -0.81
N ILE A 95 2.85 -8.04 -0.71
CA ILE A 95 2.81 -7.12 -1.84
C ILE A 95 4.12 -7.26 -2.60
N LEU A 96 4.08 -7.96 -3.72
CA LEU A 96 5.22 -8.05 -4.64
C LEU A 96 5.25 -6.79 -5.49
N THR A 97 6.28 -5.99 -5.30
CA THR A 97 6.47 -4.69 -5.95
C THR A 97 7.94 -4.55 -6.36
N GLY A 98 8.38 -3.34 -6.66
CA GLY A 98 9.77 -3.12 -7.02
C GLY A 98 9.96 -1.82 -7.76
N GLY A 99 10.82 -1.86 -8.78
CA GLY A 99 10.71 -1.03 -9.94
C GLY A 99 9.44 -1.45 -10.68
N GLU A 100 9.52 -2.49 -11.49
CA GLU A 100 8.35 -3.17 -12.07
C GLU A 100 8.46 -4.68 -11.83
N PRO A 101 7.63 -5.28 -10.98
CA PRO A 101 7.75 -6.68 -10.62
C PRO A 101 7.57 -7.65 -11.80
N LEU A 102 6.82 -7.27 -12.83
CA LEU A 102 6.62 -8.08 -14.03
C LEU A 102 7.86 -8.15 -14.93
N MET A 103 8.90 -7.35 -14.68
CA MET A 103 10.21 -7.48 -15.33
C MET A 103 11.05 -8.62 -14.73
N ARG A 104 10.70 -9.13 -13.55
CA ARG A 104 11.42 -10.22 -12.91
C ARG A 104 11.03 -11.57 -13.54
N ALA A 105 12.00 -12.29 -14.10
CA ALA A 105 11.74 -13.49 -14.88
C ALA A 105 11.09 -14.65 -14.09
N ASP A 106 11.46 -14.80 -12.80
CA ASP A 106 10.99 -15.86 -11.90
C ASP A 106 9.85 -15.40 -10.96
N ILE A 107 9.10 -14.34 -11.35
CA ILE A 107 7.99 -13.79 -10.55
C ILE A 107 6.91 -14.83 -10.25
N TRP A 108 6.60 -15.69 -11.24
CA TRP A 108 5.52 -16.66 -11.11
C TRP A 108 5.87 -17.77 -10.12
N GLU A 109 7.12 -18.22 -10.13
CA GLU A 109 7.64 -19.21 -9.18
C GLU A 109 7.63 -18.65 -7.74
N ILE A 110 7.95 -17.36 -7.56
CA ILE A 110 7.88 -16.69 -6.26
C ILE A 110 6.42 -16.62 -5.78
N ILE A 111 5.49 -16.24 -6.66
CA ILE A 111 4.06 -16.16 -6.37
C ILE A 111 3.51 -17.53 -5.92
N ASP A 112 3.79 -18.57 -6.70
CA ASP A 112 3.28 -19.91 -6.42
C ASP A 112 3.84 -20.45 -5.11
N TYR A 113 5.14 -20.25 -4.87
CA TYR A 113 5.76 -20.67 -3.62
C TYR A 113 5.20 -19.92 -2.41
N ALA A 114 5.04 -18.60 -2.51
CA ALA A 114 4.43 -17.81 -1.43
C ALA A 114 3.01 -18.29 -1.10
N ARG A 115 2.21 -18.62 -2.12
CA ARG A 115 0.85 -19.17 -1.94
C ARG A 115 0.88 -20.55 -1.32
N GLU A 116 1.80 -21.42 -1.75
CA GLU A 116 1.99 -22.75 -1.15
C GLU A 116 2.28 -22.64 0.35
N LYS A 117 3.09 -21.69 0.75
CA LYS A 117 3.43 -21.42 2.16
C LYS A 117 2.34 -20.68 2.96
N GLY A 118 1.24 -20.30 2.34
CA GLY A 118 0.10 -19.67 3.00
C GLY A 118 0.08 -18.15 2.96
N CYS A 119 1.09 -17.50 2.40
CA CYS A 119 1.06 -16.07 2.12
C CYS A 119 -0.04 -15.73 1.08
N ARG A 120 -0.47 -14.49 1.07
CA ARG A 120 -1.46 -13.97 0.13
C ARG A 120 -0.80 -12.95 -0.80
N PRO A 121 -0.12 -13.40 -1.90
CA PRO A 121 0.56 -12.48 -2.79
C PRO A 121 -0.45 -11.61 -3.54
N VAL A 122 -0.09 -10.34 -3.69
CA VAL A 122 -0.71 -9.33 -4.55
C VAL A 122 0.41 -8.60 -5.29
N ILE A 123 0.10 -8.03 -6.45
CA ILE A 123 1.09 -7.34 -7.28
C ILE A 123 0.84 -5.83 -7.21
N GLY A 124 1.93 -5.06 -7.00
CA GLY A 124 1.95 -3.61 -7.15
C GLY A 124 2.79 -3.22 -8.36
N THR A 125 2.16 -2.76 -9.43
CA THR A 125 2.74 -2.55 -10.76
C THR A 125 2.41 -1.18 -11.34
N ASN A 126 3.18 -0.73 -12.33
CA ASN A 126 2.82 0.43 -13.14
C ASN A 126 1.72 0.12 -14.18
N GLY A 127 1.44 -1.17 -14.43
CA GLY A 127 0.36 -1.64 -15.29
C GLY A 127 0.68 -1.67 -16.79
N THR A 128 1.79 -1.06 -17.23
CA THR A 128 2.09 -0.90 -18.66
C THR A 128 2.48 -2.20 -19.37
N MET A 129 2.89 -3.22 -18.60
CA MET A 129 3.29 -4.53 -19.14
C MET A 129 2.18 -5.58 -19.06
N ILE A 130 0.96 -5.19 -18.70
CA ILE A 130 -0.16 -6.13 -18.57
C ILE A 130 -0.90 -6.24 -19.92
N ASP A 131 -0.34 -7.00 -20.83
CA ASP A 131 -1.04 -7.45 -22.04
C ASP A 131 -2.06 -8.55 -21.71
N ASP A 132 -2.76 -9.06 -22.70
CA ASP A 132 -3.79 -10.09 -22.54
C ASP A 132 -3.22 -11.39 -21.95
N ALA A 133 -2.02 -11.79 -22.38
CA ALA A 133 -1.36 -13.00 -21.90
C ALA A 133 -0.90 -12.85 -20.45
N THR A 134 -0.34 -11.70 -20.07
CA THR A 134 0.07 -11.39 -18.71
C THR A 134 -1.11 -11.35 -17.76
N ALA A 135 -2.23 -10.73 -18.15
CA ALA A 135 -3.45 -10.71 -17.35
C ALA A 135 -4.03 -12.12 -17.14
N GLN A 136 -3.98 -12.96 -18.17
CA GLN A 136 -4.37 -14.37 -18.07
C GLN A 136 -3.46 -15.14 -17.08
N GLN A 137 -2.14 -14.91 -17.10
CA GLN A 137 -1.20 -15.51 -16.15
C GLN A 137 -1.47 -15.05 -14.73
N ILE A 138 -1.68 -13.74 -14.50
CA ILE A 138 -2.04 -13.19 -13.18
C ILE A 138 -3.27 -13.92 -12.61
N ALA A 139 -4.32 -14.10 -13.43
CA ALA A 139 -5.51 -14.83 -13.03
C ALA A 139 -5.24 -16.33 -12.78
N ALA A 140 -4.45 -16.99 -13.63
CA ALA A 140 -4.10 -18.41 -13.53
C ALA A 140 -3.28 -18.72 -12.26
N HIS A 141 -2.33 -17.85 -11.90
CA HIS A 141 -1.57 -17.93 -10.65
C HIS A 141 -2.38 -17.50 -9.41
N GLY A 142 -3.69 -17.16 -9.60
CA GLY A 142 -4.65 -16.90 -8.52
C GLY A 142 -4.35 -15.65 -7.71
N ILE A 143 -3.80 -14.63 -8.34
CA ILE A 143 -3.64 -13.30 -7.74
C ILE A 143 -5.03 -12.66 -7.62
N PRO A 144 -5.50 -12.37 -6.40
CA PRO A 144 -6.89 -11.90 -6.21
C PRO A 144 -7.07 -10.43 -6.55
N LYS A 145 -5.96 -9.65 -6.48
CA LYS A 145 -5.97 -8.20 -6.67
C LYS A 145 -4.62 -7.71 -7.17
N VAL A 146 -4.64 -6.75 -8.09
CA VAL A 146 -3.49 -6.02 -8.59
C VAL A 146 -3.66 -4.54 -8.26
N SER A 147 -2.62 -3.93 -7.66
CA SER A 147 -2.55 -2.49 -7.46
C SER A 147 -1.84 -1.86 -8.64
N VAL A 148 -2.54 -1.00 -9.37
CA VAL A 148 -2.04 -0.34 -10.58
C VAL A 148 -1.86 1.15 -10.32
N SER A 149 -0.72 1.68 -10.72
CA SER A 149 -0.38 3.08 -10.52
C SER A 149 -0.91 3.96 -11.66
N LEU A 150 -1.86 4.85 -11.36
CA LEU A 150 -2.43 5.82 -12.29
C LEU A 150 -2.61 7.15 -11.57
N ASP A 151 -1.85 8.20 -11.96
CA ASP A 151 -1.75 9.45 -11.21
C ASP A 151 -2.49 10.61 -11.84
N PHE A 152 -2.73 10.57 -13.15
CA PHE A 152 -3.41 11.63 -13.89
C PHE A 152 -4.58 11.11 -14.72
N PRO A 153 -5.65 11.91 -14.88
CA PRO A 153 -6.80 11.49 -15.69
C PRO A 153 -6.57 11.65 -17.18
N THR A 154 -5.39 12.14 -17.61
CA THR A 154 -5.05 12.39 -19.01
C THR A 154 -3.70 11.77 -19.39
N ALA A 155 -3.56 11.40 -20.67
CA ALA A 155 -2.31 10.85 -21.19
C ALA A 155 -1.14 11.83 -21.02
N ALA A 156 -1.34 13.12 -21.31
CA ALA A 156 -0.26 14.11 -21.19
C ALA A 156 0.30 14.19 -19.76
N GLY A 157 -0.55 14.27 -18.73
CA GLY A 157 -0.10 14.34 -17.34
C GLY A 157 0.53 13.03 -16.87
N GLN A 158 -0.06 11.88 -17.21
CA GLN A 158 0.45 10.57 -16.81
C GLN A 158 1.81 10.27 -17.46
N ASP A 159 1.94 10.49 -18.75
CA ASP A 159 3.15 10.21 -19.52
C ASP A 159 4.32 11.08 -19.03
N GLU A 160 4.07 12.38 -18.81
CA GLU A 160 5.05 13.30 -18.25
C GLU A 160 5.50 12.85 -16.84
N PHE A 161 4.55 12.54 -15.95
CA PHE A 161 4.84 12.17 -14.56
C PHE A 161 5.52 10.80 -14.44
N ARG A 162 5.20 9.87 -15.37
CA ARG A 162 5.81 8.54 -15.44
C ARG A 162 7.09 8.49 -16.28
N GLY A 163 7.40 9.56 -17.01
CA GLY A 163 8.60 9.69 -17.82
C GLY A 163 8.64 8.79 -19.04
N GLU A 164 7.48 8.38 -19.56
CA GLU A 164 7.37 7.49 -20.71
C GLU A 164 6.10 7.78 -21.53
N SER A 165 6.28 8.02 -22.83
CA SER A 165 5.16 8.25 -23.75
C SER A 165 4.32 6.98 -23.94
N GLY A 166 3.00 7.10 -23.86
CA GLY A 166 2.06 5.98 -23.96
C GLY A 166 1.87 5.22 -22.64
N ALA A 167 2.48 5.67 -21.53
CA ALA A 167 2.29 5.05 -20.22
C ALA A 167 0.81 5.06 -19.81
N PHE A 168 0.06 6.13 -20.10
CA PHE A 168 -1.37 6.21 -19.82
C PHE A 168 -2.16 5.13 -20.54
N ASP A 169 -2.03 5.09 -21.87
CA ASP A 169 -2.81 4.16 -22.71
C ASP A 169 -2.49 2.70 -22.35
N ASN A 170 -1.21 2.38 -22.15
CA ASN A 170 -0.77 1.04 -21.75
C ASN A 170 -1.31 0.65 -20.37
N THR A 171 -1.27 1.57 -19.38
CA THR A 171 -1.81 1.34 -18.04
C THR A 171 -3.33 1.11 -18.07
N VAL A 172 -4.07 1.96 -18.78
CA VAL A 172 -5.53 1.82 -18.98
C VAL A 172 -5.87 0.49 -19.65
N GLN A 173 -5.11 0.11 -20.68
CA GLN A 173 -5.30 -1.18 -21.33
C GLN A 173 -4.99 -2.35 -20.39
N GLY A 174 -3.95 -2.24 -19.58
CA GLY A 174 -3.61 -3.24 -18.56
C GLY A 174 -4.73 -3.43 -17.54
N ILE A 175 -5.36 -2.35 -17.07
CA ILE A 175 -6.53 -2.42 -16.17
C ILE A 175 -7.70 -3.15 -16.83
N ARG A 176 -8.02 -2.84 -18.10
CA ARG A 176 -9.07 -3.52 -18.86
C ARG A 176 -8.79 -5.00 -19.08
N ASN A 177 -7.52 -5.34 -19.33
CA ASN A 177 -7.11 -6.74 -19.45
C ASN A 177 -7.30 -7.51 -18.15
N LEU A 178 -6.97 -6.92 -16.99
CA LEU A 178 -7.23 -7.53 -15.68
C LEU A 178 -8.73 -7.74 -15.42
N GLU A 179 -9.56 -6.74 -15.72
CA GLU A 179 -11.03 -6.83 -15.58
C GLU A 179 -11.59 -7.98 -16.42
N LYS A 180 -11.14 -8.13 -17.65
CA LYS A 180 -11.54 -9.22 -18.57
C LYS A 180 -11.35 -10.61 -17.95
N TYR A 181 -10.32 -10.81 -17.14
CA TYR A 181 -10.04 -12.07 -16.44
C TYR A 181 -10.55 -12.11 -15.02
N GLY A 182 -11.36 -11.13 -14.59
CA GLY A 182 -11.98 -11.09 -13.26
C GLY A 182 -11.00 -10.80 -12.10
N VAL A 183 -9.83 -10.27 -12.40
CA VAL A 183 -8.85 -9.84 -11.39
C VAL A 183 -9.25 -8.46 -10.88
N LYS A 184 -9.40 -8.30 -9.58
CA LYS A 184 -9.74 -7.00 -8.97
C LYS A 184 -8.59 -6.02 -9.13
N VAL A 185 -8.94 -4.77 -9.44
CA VAL A 185 -7.98 -3.69 -9.60
C VAL A 185 -8.13 -2.68 -8.46
N GLN A 186 -7.00 -2.33 -7.86
CA GLN A 186 -6.85 -1.17 -7.00
C GLN A 186 -6.07 -0.10 -7.76
N VAL A 187 -6.64 1.09 -7.91
CA VAL A 187 -5.92 2.22 -8.50
C VAL A 187 -5.21 3.01 -7.39
N ASN A 188 -3.90 3.17 -7.54
CA ASN A 188 -3.05 3.98 -6.68
C ASN A 188 -2.70 5.29 -7.39
N THR A 189 -2.96 6.43 -6.74
CA THR A 189 -2.69 7.76 -7.29
C THR A 189 -1.78 8.52 -6.34
N THR A 190 -0.55 8.83 -6.76
CA THR A 190 0.35 9.72 -6.00
C THR A 190 -0.15 11.15 -6.12
N VAL A 191 -0.50 11.77 -5.00
CA VAL A 191 -1.10 13.10 -4.94
C VAL A 191 -0.02 14.15 -4.67
N THR A 192 0.01 15.16 -5.54
CA THR A 192 0.89 16.34 -5.49
C THR A 192 0.07 17.60 -5.82
N LYS A 193 0.68 18.79 -5.77
CA LYS A 193 0.03 20.03 -6.27
C LYS A 193 -0.38 19.95 -7.73
N MET A 194 0.32 19.10 -8.53
CA MET A 194 0.06 18.97 -9.96
C MET A 194 -1.31 18.33 -10.24
N ASN A 195 -1.76 17.40 -9.39
CA ASN A 195 -2.99 16.62 -9.60
C ASN A 195 -3.98 16.67 -8.41
N GLY A 196 -3.62 17.30 -7.31
CA GLY A 196 -4.47 17.32 -6.10
C GLY A 196 -5.87 17.91 -6.34
N LYS A 197 -6.02 18.79 -7.33
CA LYS A 197 -7.32 19.35 -7.74
C LYS A 197 -8.09 18.50 -8.74
N MET A 198 -7.49 17.41 -9.22
CA MET A 198 -8.08 16.47 -10.20
C MET A 198 -8.55 15.17 -9.53
N MET A 199 -8.73 15.17 -8.22
CA MET A 199 -9.06 13.92 -7.50
C MET A 199 -10.45 13.39 -7.84
N ASP A 200 -11.41 14.25 -8.18
CA ASP A 200 -12.72 13.81 -8.66
C ASP A 200 -12.62 13.14 -10.03
N GLU A 201 -11.88 13.74 -10.97
CA GLU A 201 -11.65 13.18 -12.29
C GLU A 201 -10.88 11.84 -12.21
N MET A 202 -9.89 11.75 -11.31
CA MET A 202 -9.14 10.50 -11.07
C MET A 202 -10.03 9.40 -10.50
N HIS A 203 -10.87 9.75 -9.52
CA HIS A 203 -11.82 8.81 -8.93
C HIS A 203 -12.80 8.30 -10.00
N ASP A 204 -13.37 9.21 -10.81
CA ASP A 204 -14.36 8.87 -11.82
C ASP A 204 -13.73 8.03 -12.95
N LEU A 205 -12.47 8.32 -13.33
CA LEU A 205 -11.71 7.48 -14.26
C LEU A 205 -11.51 6.06 -13.68
N ALA A 206 -11.03 5.94 -12.44
CA ALA A 206 -10.82 4.65 -11.79
C ALA A 206 -12.12 3.83 -11.71
N GLN A 207 -13.23 4.49 -11.34
CA GLN A 207 -14.56 3.88 -11.32
C GLN A 207 -15.01 3.43 -12.70
N GLY A 208 -14.81 4.28 -13.72
CA GLY A 208 -15.14 3.97 -15.12
C GLY A 208 -14.31 2.82 -15.72
N LEU A 209 -13.14 2.55 -15.15
CA LEU A 209 -12.27 1.41 -15.49
C LEU A 209 -12.59 0.14 -14.68
N GLY A 210 -13.66 0.13 -13.87
CA GLY A 210 -14.06 -1.04 -13.09
C GLY A 210 -13.20 -1.30 -11.85
N ALA A 211 -12.41 -0.34 -11.37
CA ALA A 211 -11.60 -0.51 -10.19
C ALA A 211 -12.47 -0.83 -8.96
N SER A 212 -12.01 -1.76 -8.12
CA SER A 212 -12.66 -2.13 -6.87
C SER A 212 -12.22 -1.27 -5.68
N ASP A 213 -11.06 -0.63 -5.82
CA ASP A 213 -10.43 0.16 -4.76
C ASP A 213 -9.73 1.40 -5.35
N PHE A 214 -9.79 2.53 -4.66
CA PHE A 214 -9.08 3.76 -5.00
C PHE A 214 -8.27 4.25 -3.79
N HIS A 215 -6.96 4.34 -3.97
CA HIS A 215 -6.02 4.70 -2.92
C HIS A 215 -5.22 5.95 -3.32
N PRO A 216 -5.58 7.15 -2.84
CA PRO A 216 -4.70 8.32 -2.92
C PRO A 216 -3.47 8.09 -2.02
N PHE A 217 -2.28 8.20 -2.58
CA PHE A 217 -1.01 8.14 -1.90
C PHE A 217 -0.47 9.55 -1.71
N LEU A 218 -0.29 9.99 -0.49
CA LEU A 218 0.36 11.28 -0.26
C LEU A 218 1.87 11.14 -0.47
N LEU A 219 2.44 12.03 -1.28
CA LEU A 219 3.87 12.01 -1.60
C LEU A 219 4.72 11.95 -0.32
N VAL A 220 5.71 11.08 -0.33
CA VAL A 220 6.80 11.08 0.64
C VAL A 220 8.08 11.36 -0.14
N PRO A 221 8.77 12.49 0.10
CA PRO A 221 9.91 12.91 -0.70
C PRO A 221 11.12 12.00 -0.41
N THR A 222 11.32 10.99 -1.26
CA THR A 222 12.43 10.03 -1.21
C THR A 222 12.81 9.61 -2.62
N GLY A 223 14.06 9.23 -2.84
CA GLY A 223 14.60 8.92 -4.15
C GLY A 223 14.42 10.11 -5.12
N ARG A 224 13.95 9.89 -6.37
CA ARG A 224 13.67 11.01 -7.28
C ARG A 224 12.56 11.94 -6.78
N GLY A 225 11.71 11.49 -5.87
CA GLY A 225 10.69 12.33 -5.26
C GLY A 225 11.25 13.46 -4.40
N GLU A 226 12.52 13.42 -4.02
CA GLU A 226 13.21 14.53 -3.33
C GLU A 226 13.27 15.79 -4.18
N ASP A 227 13.31 15.64 -5.50
CA ASP A 227 13.29 16.76 -6.45
C ASP A 227 11.91 17.40 -6.60
N LEU A 228 10.87 16.80 -6.01
CA LEU A 228 9.46 17.25 -6.10
C LEU A 228 8.98 18.07 -4.90
N VAL A 229 9.87 18.56 -4.04
CA VAL A 229 9.50 19.36 -2.85
C VAL A 229 8.64 20.57 -3.20
N ASP A 230 8.88 21.22 -4.34
CA ASP A 230 8.14 22.40 -4.78
C ASP A 230 6.67 22.07 -5.18
N VAL A 231 6.41 20.83 -5.56
CA VAL A 231 5.06 20.34 -5.92
C VAL A 231 4.43 19.46 -4.84
N GLU A 232 5.06 19.36 -3.68
CA GLU A 232 4.47 18.72 -2.52
C GLU A 232 3.35 19.62 -1.94
N LEU A 233 2.26 18.99 -1.49
CA LEU A 233 1.15 19.70 -0.88
C LEU A 233 1.57 20.39 0.43
N SER A 234 1.03 21.58 0.71
CA SER A 234 1.14 22.19 2.04
C SER A 234 0.36 21.40 3.08
N PRO A 235 0.62 21.61 4.40
CA PRO A 235 -0.17 20.97 5.45
C PRO A 235 -1.68 21.21 5.32
N GLU A 236 -2.09 22.38 4.87
CA GLU A 236 -3.49 22.75 4.64
C GLU A 236 -4.07 22.02 3.43
N GLU A 237 -3.32 21.94 2.32
CA GLU A 237 -3.72 21.20 1.13
C GLU A 237 -3.82 19.68 1.43
N TYR A 238 -2.96 19.14 2.29
CA TYR A 238 -3.10 17.77 2.80
C TYR A 238 -4.43 17.58 3.55
N GLU A 239 -4.80 18.52 4.39
CA GLU A 239 -6.06 18.49 5.14
C GLU A 239 -7.27 18.53 4.19
N GLU A 240 -7.21 19.35 3.12
CA GLU A 240 -8.24 19.46 2.09
C GLU A 240 -8.41 18.15 1.33
N VAL A 241 -7.33 17.56 0.81
CA VAL A 241 -7.36 16.28 0.08
C VAL A 241 -7.88 15.15 0.95
N LEU A 242 -7.47 15.08 2.21
CA LEU A 242 -7.93 14.03 3.13
C LEU A 242 -9.38 14.23 3.59
N THR A 243 -9.83 15.48 3.67
CA THR A 243 -11.24 15.79 3.89
C THR A 243 -12.09 15.41 2.68
N TRP A 244 -11.63 15.73 1.46
CA TRP A 244 -12.26 15.26 0.23
C TRP A 244 -12.38 13.73 0.22
N ALA A 245 -11.31 13.03 0.57
CA ALA A 245 -11.33 11.55 0.64
C ALA A 245 -12.38 11.02 1.62
N TYR A 246 -12.57 11.68 2.78
CA TYR A 246 -13.62 11.34 3.73
C TYR A 246 -15.02 11.55 3.14
N GLU A 247 -15.27 12.67 2.46
CA GLU A 247 -16.57 12.95 1.85
C GLU A 247 -16.85 12.00 0.68
N ARG A 248 -15.86 11.80 -0.19
CA ARG A 248 -16.04 10.99 -1.40
C ARG A 248 -16.28 9.50 -1.09
N GLN A 249 -15.65 8.94 -0.08
CA GLN A 249 -15.86 7.54 0.31
C GLN A 249 -17.30 7.24 0.74
N LYS A 250 -18.07 8.24 1.23
CA LYS A 250 -19.46 8.03 1.64
C LYS A 250 -20.37 7.62 0.48
N THR A 251 -20.03 8.03 -0.73
CA THR A 251 -20.84 7.81 -1.95
C THR A 251 -20.13 6.92 -2.97
N SER A 252 -18.85 6.65 -2.80
CA SER A 252 -18.08 5.81 -3.72
C SER A 252 -18.47 4.34 -3.62
N PRO A 253 -18.66 3.65 -4.75
CA PRO A 253 -18.82 2.19 -4.76
C PRO A 253 -17.50 1.45 -4.55
N MET A 254 -16.36 2.15 -4.72
CA MET A 254 -15.02 1.59 -4.50
C MET A 254 -14.64 1.67 -3.02
N ASN A 255 -13.82 0.72 -2.56
CA ASN A 255 -13.14 0.87 -1.29
C ASN A 255 -12.14 2.03 -1.36
N PHE A 256 -12.07 2.80 -0.29
CA PHE A 256 -11.27 4.03 -0.25
C PHE A 256 -10.27 3.96 0.90
N LYS A 257 -9.00 4.20 0.60
CA LYS A 257 -7.98 4.24 1.65
C LYS A 257 -6.84 5.18 1.28
N PRO A 258 -6.82 6.41 1.81
CA PRO A 258 -5.62 7.24 1.74
C PRO A 258 -4.43 6.51 2.35
N THR A 259 -3.33 6.43 1.59
CA THR A 259 -2.10 5.72 1.95
C THR A 259 -0.97 6.73 2.13
N ASP A 260 0.01 6.40 2.97
CA ASP A 260 1.05 7.33 3.44
C ASP A 260 0.48 8.62 4.06
N ALA A 261 -0.76 8.51 4.51
CA ALA A 261 -1.61 9.57 5.01
C ALA A 261 -2.16 9.26 6.41
N PRO A 262 -1.33 9.05 7.44
CA PRO A 262 -1.81 8.69 8.77
C PRO A 262 -2.80 9.69 9.36
N MET A 263 -2.69 10.98 8.99
CA MET A 263 -3.59 12.06 9.42
C MET A 263 -5.05 11.80 9.02
N TYR A 264 -5.28 11.02 7.95
CA TYR A 264 -6.63 10.63 7.53
C TYR A 264 -7.44 9.99 8.67
N PHE A 265 -6.81 9.16 9.50
CA PHE A 265 -7.53 8.52 10.61
C PHE A 265 -7.97 9.51 11.69
N ARG A 266 -7.21 10.59 11.92
CA ARG A 266 -7.68 11.70 12.76
C ARG A 266 -8.88 12.40 12.13
N ILE A 267 -8.77 12.76 10.84
CA ILE A 267 -9.85 13.42 10.10
C ILE A 267 -11.10 12.55 10.10
N LEU A 268 -10.96 11.25 9.82
CA LEU A 268 -12.05 10.27 9.87
C LEU A 268 -12.79 10.30 11.22
N HIS A 269 -12.06 10.27 12.33
CA HIS A 269 -12.65 10.32 13.67
C HIS A 269 -13.34 11.66 13.96
N GLN A 270 -12.71 12.78 13.57
CA GLN A 270 -13.27 14.11 13.78
C GLN A 270 -14.54 14.35 12.94
N ARG A 271 -14.49 14.01 11.65
CA ARG A 271 -15.62 14.19 10.73
C ARG A 271 -16.77 13.25 11.05
N ALA A 272 -16.50 11.98 11.31
CA ALA A 272 -17.54 11.03 11.72
C ALA A 272 -18.26 11.49 12.98
N ALA A 273 -17.53 12.02 13.98
CA ALA A 273 -18.14 12.58 15.19
C ALA A 273 -19.00 13.82 14.90
N ALA A 274 -18.55 14.72 14.01
CA ALA A 274 -19.31 15.88 13.59
C ALA A 274 -20.60 15.51 12.84
N ASP A 275 -20.54 14.46 12.00
CA ASP A 275 -21.67 13.93 11.25
C ASP A 275 -22.60 13.04 12.10
N GLY A 276 -22.28 12.80 13.39
CA GLY A 276 -23.02 11.87 14.25
C GLY A 276 -22.88 10.41 13.87
N ILE A 277 -21.85 10.05 13.08
CA ILE A 277 -21.61 8.69 12.60
C ILE A 277 -20.73 7.96 13.63
N LYS A 278 -21.22 6.82 14.13
CA LYS A 278 -20.43 5.92 14.97
C LYS A 278 -19.57 5.02 14.07
N LEU A 279 -18.25 5.17 14.15
CA LEU A 279 -17.32 4.26 13.48
C LEU A 279 -17.45 2.86 14.07
N THR A 280 -17.55 1.84 13.22
CA THR A 280 -17.70 0.43 13.61
C THR A 280 -16.77 -0.46 12.78
N GLY A 281 -16.60 -1.72 13.23
CA GLY A 281 -15.82 -2.72 12.51
C GLY A 281 -14.34 -2.30 12.32
N PRO A 282 -13.73 -2.66 11.20
CA PRO A 282 -12.32 -2.38 10.93
C PRO A 282 -11.96 -0.89 11.02
N LEU A 283 -12.83 0.02 10.58
CA LEU A 283 -12.58 1.48 10.59
C LEU A 283 -12.39 2.02 12.02
N ALA A 284 -13.16 1.50 12.99
CA ALA A 284 -13.05 1.93 14.39
C ALA A 284 -11.72 1.53 15.04
N HIS A 285 -11.08 0.49 14.51
CA HIS A 285 -9.83 -0.07 15.04
C HIS A 285 -8.63 0.14 14.11
N SER A 286 -8.84 0.80 12.97
CA SER A 286 -7.78 1.11 12.03
C SER A 286 -6.84 2.18 12.58
N ARG A 287 -5.58 2.07 12.18
CA ARG A 287 -4.53 3.01 12.53
C ARG A 287 -3.85 3.54 11.27
N GLY A 288 -3.34 4.75 11.34
CA GLY A 288 -2.65 5.42 10.25
C GLY A 288 -1.33 4.76 9.89
N CYS A 289 -0.27 5.05 10.64
CA CYS A 289 1.03 4.43 10.39
C CYS A 289 1.07 3.00 10.95
N LEU A 290 1.37 2.02 10.09
CA LEU A 290 1.51 0.61 10.45
C LEU A 290 2.97 0.13 10.40
N GLY A 291 3.92 0.97 9.97
CA GLY A 291 5.34 0.63 9.90
C GLY A 291 5.87 0.14 11.25
N GLY A 292 6.50 -1.04 11.26
CA GLY A 292 7.01 -1.68 12.48
C GLY A 292 5.95 -2.28 13.40
N ILE A 293 4.66 -2.08 13.12
CA ILE A 293 3.53 -2.54 13.95
C ILE A 293 2.81 -3.73 13.31
N ARG A 294 2.44 -3.59 12.03
CA ARG A 294 1.75 -4.60 11.21
C ARG A 294 2.23 -4.59 9.76
N PHE A 295 3.02 -3.59 9.38
CA PHE A 295 3.58 -3.40 8.06
C PHE A 295 5.10 -3.37 8.13
N VAL A 296 5.75 -3.97 7.14
CA VAL A 296 7.19 -3.97 6.95
C VAL A 296 7.52 -3.99 5.46
N PHE A 297 8.70 -3.49 5.12
CA PHE A 297 9.23 -3.49 3.77
C PHE A 297 10.52 -4.29 3.70
N ILE A 298 10.70 -5.04 2.60
CA ILE A 298 11.95 -5.76 2.27
C ILE A 298 12.44 -5.23 0.92
N SER A 299 13.70 -4.82 0.84
CA SER A 299 14.32 -4.35 -0.40
C SER A 299 14.68 -5.51 -1.34
N HIS A 300 15.06 -5.19 -2.58
CA HIS A 300 15.54 -6.15 -3.57
C HIS A 300 16.86 -6.86 -3.14
N THR A 301 17.63 -6.25 -2.26
CA THR A 301 18.84 -6.79 -1.65
C THR A 301 18.63 -7.47 -0.30
N GLY A 302 17.37 -7.52 0.17
CA GLY A 302 17.01 -8.16 1.43
C GLY A 302 17.04 -7.27 2.67
N ASP A 303 17.22 -5.95 2.51
CA ASP A 303 17.20 -5.03 3.65
C ASP A 303 15.78 -4.87 4.19
N VAL A 304 15.63 -4.95 5.50
CA VAL A 304 14.36 -4.79 6.20
C VAL A 304 14.21 -3.36 6.71
N GLN A 305 13.07 -2.73 6.39
CA GLN A 305 12.73 -1.35 6.74
C GLN A 305 11.29 -1.26 7.25
N PRO A 306 10.92 -0.26 8.08
CA PRO A 306 9.53 -0.07 8.53
C PRO A 306 8.54 0.15 7.39
N CYS A 307 8.93 0.88 6.36
CA CYS A 307 8.21 1.01 5.08
C CYS A 307 9.20 1.38 3.97
N GLY A 308 8.76 1.36 2.72
CA GLY A 308 9.62 1.62 1.57
C GLY A 308 10.15 3.07 1.47
N TYR A 309 9.59 4.00 2.23
CA TYR A 309 10.01 5.40 2.30
C TYR A 309 10.87 5.71 3.53
N PHE A 310 11.13 4.71 4.37
CA PHE A 310 11.87 4.88 5.60
C PHE A 310 13.34 4.52 5.36
N ASP A 311 14.17 5.52 5.09
CA ASP A 311 15.56 5.32 4.71
C ASP A 311 16.44 4.95 5.93
N MET A 312 16.20 3.75 6.46
CA MET A 312 16.98 3.16 7.54
C MET A 312 16.91 1.63 7.47
N GLN A 313 18.05 1.00 7.24
CA GLN A 313 18.19 -0.44 7.27
C GLN A 313 18.19 -0.95 8.71
N LEU A 314 17.27 -1.86 9.04
CA LEU A 314 17.13 -2.46 10.38
C LEU A 314 17.78 -3.83 10.49
N GLY A 315 18.23 -4.38 9.41
CA GLY A 315 18.88 -5.67 9.22
C GLY A 315 18.72 -6.15 7.79
N ASN A 316 19.41 -7.24 7.44
CA ASN A 316 19.29 -7.87 6.12
C ASN A 316 18.92 -9.33 6.29
N VAL A 317 17.99 -9.83 5.47
CA VAL A 317 17.47 -11.21 5.54
C VAL A 317 18.51 -12.26 5.17
N LEU A 318 19.61 -11.86 4.54
CA LEU A 318 20.75 -12.76 4.27
C LEU A 318 21.66 -12.96 5.48
N ASP A 319 21.68 -12.00 6.41
CA ASP A 319 22.53 -12.04 7.61
C ASP A 319 21.78 -12.64 8.80
N LYS A 320 20.46 -12.37 8.88
CA LYS A 320 19.58 -12.79 9.98
C LYS A 320 18.19 -13.14 9.48
N PRO A 321 17.52 -14.13 10.06
CA PRO A 321 16.12 -14.39 9.76
C PRO A 321 15.25 -13.14 9.89
N PHE A 322 14.30 -12.95 8.97
CA PHE A 322 13.33 -11.88 9.02
C PHE A 322 12.58 -11.84 10.37
N SER A 323 12.20 -13.01 10.86
CA SER A 323 11.52 -13.19 12.15
C SER A 323 12.33 -12.66 13.34
N GLU A 324 13.65 -12.79 13.32
CA GLU A 324 14.55 -12.23 14.32
C GLU A 324 14.62 -10.70 14.20
N ILE A 325 14.80 -10.16 12.98
CA ILE A 325 14.84 -8.70 12.74
C ILE A 325 13.55 -8.06 13.21
N TRP A 326 12.40 -8.64 12.86
CA TRP A 326 11.07 -8.14 13.27
C TRP A 326 10.90 -8.13 14.79
N THR A 327 11.48 -9.12 15.49
CA THR A 327 11.35 -9.27 16.93
C THR A 327 12.27 -8.34 17.69
N THR A 328 13.54 -8.21 17.25
CA THR A 328 14.62 -7.65 18.07
C THR A 328 15.05 -6.23 17.71
N SER A 329 14.58 -5.69 16.58
CA SER A 329 14.95 -4.34 16.15
C SER A 329 14.45 -3.27 17.13
N PRO A 330 15.35 -2.41 17.67
CA PRO A 330 14.97 -1.34 18.58
C PRO A 330 14.08 -0.29 17.89
N VAL A 331 14.24 -0.04 16.60
CA VAL A 331 13.39 0.88 15.84
C VAL A 331 11.96 0.35 15.74
N PHE A 332 11.79 -0.95 15.49
CA PHE A 332 10.45 -1.55 15.51
C PHE A 332 9.82 -1.48 16.91
N ASP A 333 10.61 -1.64 17.97
CA ASP A 333 10.13 -1.47 19.34
C ASP A 333 9.67 -0.04 19.59
N ASP A 334 10.46 0.95 19.20
CA ASP A 334 10.08 2.37 19.31
C ASP A 334 8.76 2.68 18.58
N LEU A 335 8.61 2.19 17.32
CA LEU A 335 7.41 2.43 16.53
C LEU A 335 6.13 1.77 17.08
N ARG A 336 6.27 0.76 17.93
CA ARG A 336 5.17 0.09 18.66
C ARG A 336 4.71 0.88 19.89
N HIS A 337 5.53 1.83 20.38
CA HIS A 337 5.30 2.60 21.61
C HIS A 337 4.98 4.07 21.31
N TYR A 338 3.68 4.41 21.26
CA TYR A 338 3.19 5.74 20.88
C TYR A 338 3.49 6.84 21.90
N ASP A 339 3.78 6.47 23.13
CA ASP A 339 4.23 7.33 24.21
C ASP A 339 5.65 7.87 23.99
N ARG A 340 6.42 7.23 23.10
CA ARG A 340 7.76 7.72 22.69
C ARG A 340 7.70 8.80 21.61
N LEU A 341 6.54 9.05 20.99
CA LEU A 341 6.38 10.12 19.99
C LEU A 341 6.62 11.49 20.64
N LYS A 342 7.24 12.39 19.87
CA LYS A 342 7.63 13.74 20.26
C LYS A 342 6.73 14.81 19.65
N GLY A 343 6.97 16.07 20.01
CA GLY A 343 6.30 17.24 19.48
C GLY A 343 4.77 17.12 19.47
N LYS A 344 4.12 17.69 18.45
CA LYS A 344 2.66 17.62 18.29
C LYS A 344 2.13 16.18 18.33
N CYS A 345 2.87 15.23 17.73
CA CYS A 345 2.43 13.84 17.67
C CYS A 345 2.40 13.20 19.06
N GLY A 346 3.39 13.49 19.92
CA GLY A 346 3.45 13.00 21.30
C GLY A 346 2.35 13.55 22.19
N ALA A 347 1.99 14.83 22.01
CA ALA A 347 0.93 15.50 22.76
C ALA A 347 -0.49 15.22 22.22
N CYS A 348 -0.60 14.64 21.02
CA CYS A 348 -1.87 14.54 20.31
C CYS A 348 -2.82 13.50 20.91
N GLU A 349 -4.08 13.90 21.13
CA GLU A 349 -5.16 13.02 21.56
C GLU A 349 -5.49 11.92 20.55
N PHE A 350 -5.10 12.10 19.27
CA PHE A 350 -5.28 11.13 18.21
C PHE A 350 -4.06 10.23 17.96
N LYS A 351 -2.99 10.32 18.77
CA LYS A 351 -1.76 9.54 18.54
C LYS A 351 -1.99 8.03 18.44
N GLY A 352 -2.98 7.50 19.16
CA GLY A 352 -3.34 6.08 19.11
C GLY A 352 -3.92 5.61 17.79
N VAL A 353 -4.59 6.48 17.03
CA VAL A 353 -5.22 6.16 15.74
C VAL A 353 -4.48 6.74 14.54
N CYS A 354 -3.70 7.81 14.70
CA CYS A 354 -2.95 8.46 13.64
C CYS A 354 -1.48 8.04 13.63
N GLY A 355 -0.71 8.52 14.59
CA GLY A 355 0.73 8.27 14.74
C GLY A 355 1.63 9.12 13.84
N GLY A 356 1.09 9.91 12.89
CA GLY A 356 1.85 10.66 11.87
C GLY A 356 2.66 9.75 10.93
N CYS A 357 3.13 10.26 9.80
CA CYS A 357 4.02 9.52 8.91
C CYS A 357 5.45 9.51 9.49
N ARG A 358 5.93 8.36 9.90
CA ARG A 358 7.26 8.25 10.52
C ARG A 358 8.39 8.38 9.52
N ALA A 359 8.11 8.05 8.24
CA ALA A 359 9.07 8.25 7.15
C ALA A 359 9.27 9.75 6.85
N ARG A 360 8.18 10.56 6.77
CA ARG A 360 8.31 12.01 6.61
C ARG A 360 8.95 12.68 7.83
N ALA A 361 8.62 12.22 9.04
CA ALA A 361 9.31 12.71 10.24
C ALA A 361 10.82 12.46 10.13
N LEU A 362 11.25 11.25 9.79
CA LEU A 362 12.66 10.91 9.60
C LEU A 362 13.31 11.77 8.50
N SER A 363 12.71 11.82 7.32
CA SER A 363 13.27 12.50 6.15
C SER A 363 13.47 14.01 6.38
N LEU A 364 12.54 14.66 7.08
CA LEU A 364 12.57 16.13 7.24
C LEU A 364 13.17 16.60 8.55
N THR A 365 13.25 15.77 9.58
CA THR A 365 13.76 16.17 10.89
C THR A 365 14.99 15.37 11.34
N GLY A 366 15.30 14.26 10.67
CA GLY A 366 16.34 13.32 11.07
C GLY A 366 15.92 12.39 12.23
N ASP A 367 14.70 12.53 12.77
CA ASP A 367 14.20 11.74 13.89
C ASP A 367 12.79 11.18 13.58
N TYR A 368 12.68 9.86 13.48
CA TYR A 368 11.41 9.20 13.17
C TYR A 368 10.37 9.28 14.29
N LEU A 369 10.74 9.70 15.47
CA LEU A 369 9.81 9.92 16.61
C LEU A 369 9.28 11.35 16.67
N GLU A 370 9.87 12.28 15.90
CA GLU A 370 9.44 13.67 15.85
C GLU A 370 8.02 13.86 15.29
N GLU A 371 7.49 15.07 15.42
CA GLU A 371 6.17 15.40 14.88
C GLU A 371 6.10 15.24 13.36
N GLU A 372 4.92 14.90 12.84
CA GLU A 372 4.63 14.88 11.41
C GLU A 372 4.66 16.31 10.85
N PRO A 373 5.61 16.65 9.95
CA PRO A 373 5.80 18.03 9.51
C PRO A 373 4.61 18.60 8.71
N TYR A 374 3.92 17.73 7.95
CA TYR A 374 2.78 18.13 7.11
C TYR A 374 1.42 17.99 7.79
N CYS A 375 1.38 17.91 9.12
CA CYS A 375 0.13 17.91 9.87
C CYS A 375 -0.27 19.34 10.26
N ALA A 376 -1.37 19.86 9.69
CA ALA A 376 -1.92 21.17 10.04
C ALA A 376 -2.59 21.19 11.44
N TYR A 377 -2.94 20.03 11.99
CA TYR A 377 -3.64 19.93 13.26
C TYR A 377 -2.76 20.31 14.45
N VAL A 378 -3.30 21.18 15.30
CA VAL A 378 -2.69 21.52 16.61
C VAL A 378 -3.46 20.80 17.70
N PRO A 379 -2.83 19.91 18.47
CA PRO A 379 -3.48 19.20 19.57
C PRO A 379 -3.99 20.15 20.66
N ARG A 380 -5.01 19.74 21.38
CA ARG A 380 -5.60 20.55 22.48
C ARG A 380 -4.56 20.83 23.56
N GLY A 381 -4.34 22.11 23.85
CA GLY A 381 -3.39 22.54 24.89
C GLY A 381 -1.91 22.41 24.50
N TYR A 382 -1.61 22.11 23.25
CA TYR A 382 -0.23 22.11 22.75
C TYR A 382 0.22 23.54 22.43
N GLU A 383 1.26 24.01 23.14
CA GLU A 383 1.92 25.28 22.87
C GLU A 383 3.34 24.98 22.39
N LYS A 384 3.66 25.33 21.14
CA LYS A 384 4.99 25.15 20.57
C LYS A 384 5.97 26.03 21.37
N GLY A 385 6.89 25.41 22.14
CA GLY A 385 7.93 26.14 22.89
C GLY A 385 8.02 25.81 24.38
N ARG A 386 7.12 25.02 24.97
CA ARG A 386 7.20 24.64 26.40
C ARG A 386 8.00 23.36 26.70
N GLU A 387 8.64 22.75 25.71
CA GLU A 387 9.42 21.52 25.94
C GLU A 387 10.76 21.74 26.65
N GLY A 388 11.25 22.99 26.76
CA GLY A 388 12.51 23.32 27.47
C GLY A 388 12.41 23.40 29.00
N GLU A 389 11.20 23.43 29.59
CA GLU A 389 11.04 23.73 31.02
C GLU A 389 10.70 22.52 31.91
N ARG A 390 10.60 21.29 31.33
CA ARG A 390 10.26 20.09 32.15
C ARG A 390 11.43 19.18 32.49
N GLN A 391 12.65 19.63 32.26
CA GLN A 391 13.87 18.96 32.75
C GLN A 391 14.68 19.96 33.62
N GLY A 392 14.14 20.31 34.75
CA GLY A 392 14.81 21.02 35.83
C GLY A 392 14.52 20.29 37.15
#